data_1cdf68cf22c4737d937c87c5819eb222
#
_entry.id   1cdf68cf22c4737d937c87c5819eb222
#
_cell.length_a   1.000
_cell.length_b   1.000
_cell.length_c   1.000
_cell.angle_alpha   90.00
_cell.angle_beta   90.00
_cell.angle_gamma   90.00
#
_symmetry.space_group_name_H-M   'P 1'
#
loop_
_entity.id
_entity.type
_entity.pdbx_description
1 polymer ?
#
loop_
_entity_poly.entity_id
_entity_poly.type
_entity_poly.pdbx_seq_one_letter_code
_entity_poly.pdbx_strand_id
1 'polypeptide(L)'
;MDTKTFEQYESSVRSYCRNFPAGFSRSKGAEMFDEDGNRYIDFFCGAGALNYGHNNPYIQNALIEYIQSDGLLHGMDMFTPAKRAFLDTFQERVIKPRDLDYRIKCCGPTGTNAVEAALKLARKVTGRSNIFAMMGCFHGMTLGSLSLPTEAYARDAAGVTLGNCTHIPAPYMFPELDVLAYMQRMLDDDHSGVAKPAAMILETVQAEGGIYPFSVDFLKGCRKFCDDNGILLIIDDIQAGCCRTGNFFSFERADIKPDLVVLSKSIGGMGMPLALLLIKPDEDIWKPAEHNGTFRGNQLGFVAGKAGLEFMLDNKVEDQVKRKAVIVEEFIKNEILPLDERLSYRGIGLMWGIDCSKLGGYPFSRDVIRRCFSKQLIIDRAGRDSCVVKIMPPLIIDEELLKQGLAIVKEAFIEALNNK
;
A
#
# COMPACT_ATOMS: atom_id res chain seq x y z
N MET A 1 -8.39 -8.61 28.38
CA MET A 1 -6.92 -8.55 28.23
C MET A 1 -6.28 -7.58 29.26
N ASP A 2 -5.17 -7.94 29.92
CA ASP A 2 -4.38 -7.02 30.75
C ASP A 2 -3.38 -6.24 29.88
N THR A 3 -3.54 -4.91 29.79
CA THR A 3 -2.70 -4.03 28.95
C THR A 3 -1.44 -3.50 29.66
N LYS A 4 -1.26 -3.79 30.97
CA LYS A 4 -0.19 -3.21 31.80
C LYS A 4 1.21 -3.42 31.23
N THR A 5 1.50 -4.62 30.71
CA THR A 5 2.82 -4.92 30.10
C THR A 5 3.12 -4.00 28.93
N PHE A 6 2.13 -3.78 28.04
CA PHE A 6 2.31 -2.89 26.89
C PHE A 6 2.42 -1.43 27.30
N GLU A 7 1.63 -1.01 28.30
CA GLU A 7 1.68 0.37 28.82
C GLU A 7 3.01 0.67 29.51
N GLN A 8 3.58 -0.31 30.20
CA GLN A 8 4.83 -0.17 30.96
C GLN A 8 6.09 -0.28 30.09
N TYR A 9 6.10 -1.17 29.08
CA TYR A 9 7.34 -1.54 28.39
C TYR A 9 7.38 -1.19 26.91
N GLU A 10 6.23 -0.89 26.28
CA GLU A 10 6.19 -0.52 24.88
C GLU A 10 6.14 1.01 24.72
N SER A 11 6.80 1.51 23.67
CA SER A 11 6.78 2.95 23.34
C SER A 11 5.35 3.47 23.14
N SER A 12 5.13 4.71 23.54
CA SER A 12 3.85 5.39 23.36
C SER A 12 3.46 5.67 21.89
N VAL A 13 4.38 5.43 20.93
CA VAL A 13 4.16 5.62 19.49
C VAL A 13 3.11 4.66 18.90
N ARG A 14 2.81 3.56 19.60
CA ARG A 14 1.80 2.58 19.16
C ARG A 14 0.44 3.23 18.90
N SER A 15 -0.21 2.86 17.80
CA SER A 15 -1.46 3.48 17.32
C SER A 15 -2.60 2.48 17.20
N TYR A 16 -2.43 1.40 16.46
CA TYR A 16 -3.51 0.47 16.13
C TYR A 16 -4.16 -0.20 17.34
N CYS A 17 -3.41 -0.49 18.39
CA CYS A 17 -3.95 -1.05 19.64
C CYS A 17 -4.95 -0.10 20.35
N ARG A 18 -4.94 1.19 20.02
CA ARG A 18 -5.91 2.16 20.54
C ARG A 18 -7.20 2.20 19.73
N ASN A 19 -7.13 1.81 18.44
CA ASN A 19 -8.30 1.66 17.58
C ASN A 19 -8.96 0.29 17.78
N PHE A 20 -8.15 -0.74 18.06
CA PHE A 20 -8.56 -2.14 18.21
C PHE A 20 -8.12 -2.68 19.57
N PRO A 21 -8.76 -2.27 20.68
CA PRO A 21 -8.32 -2.56 22.05
C PRO A 21 -8.70 -4.00 22.49
N ALA A 22 -8.23 -5.00 21.74
CA ALA A 22 -8.37 -6.42 22.05
C ALA A 22 -7.02 -7.14 21.95
N GLY A 23 -6.86 -8.23 22.68
CA GLY A 23 -5.69 -9.10 22.58
C GLY A 23 -5.92 -10.18 21.53
N PHE A 24 -5.49 -9.95 20.31
CA PHE A 24 -5.62 -10.93 19.23
C PHE A 24 -4.61 -12.05 19.38
N SER A 25 -5.11 -13.29 19.45
CA SER A 25 -4.31 -14.49 19.67
C SER A 25 -4.22 -15.40 18.46
N ARG A 26 -5.20 -15.33 17.55
CA ARG A 26 -5.34 -16.25 16.43
C ARG A 26 -5.98 -15.54 15.23
N SER A 27 -5.66 -16.00 14.02
CA SER A 27 -6.27 -15.49 12.79
C SER A 27 -6.30 -16.54 11.69
N LYS A 28 -7.26 -16.46 10.75
CA LYS A 28 -7.37 -17.35 9.59
C LYS A 28 -8.19 -16.69 8.48
N GLY A 29 -7.68 -16.69 7.25
CA GLY A 29 -8.41 -16.12 6.11
C GLY A 29 -8.68 -14.62 6.28
N ALA A 30 -9.95 -14.24 6.38
CA ALA A 30 -10.37 -12.87 6.65
C ALA A 30 -10.94 -12.67 8.06
N GLU A 31 -10.48 -13.48 9.02
CA GLU A 31 -10.96 -13.47 10.40
C GLU A 31 -9.82 -13.41 11.40
N MET A 32 -10.04 -12.68 12.49
CA MET A 32 -9.18 -12.62 13.66
C MET A 32 -9.94 -13.01 14.91
N PHE A 33 -9.23 -13.56 15.90
CA PHE A 33 -9.83 -14.01 17.16
C PHE A 33 -9.03 -13.44 18.32
N ASP A 34 -9.73 -12.91 19.31
CA ASP A 34 -9.10 -12.43 20.53
C ASP A 34 -8.84 -13.57 21.55
N GLU A 35 -8.23 -13.23 22.70
CA GLU A 35 -7.93 -14.16 23.79
C GLU A 35 -9.19 -14.76 24.44
N ASP A 36 -10.32 -14.06 24.36
CA ASP A 36 -11.61 -14.49 24.90
C ASP A 36 -12.39 -15.33 23.88
N GLY A 37 -11.85 -15.56 22.68
CA GLY A 37 -12.42 -16.35 21.61
C GLY A 37 -13.44 -15.60 20.74
N ASN A 38 -13.62 -14.30 20.91
CA ASN A 38 -14.47 -13.50 20.05
C ASN A 38 -13.90 -13.44 18.64
N ARG A 39 -14.76 -13.63 17.64
CA ARG A 39 -14.42 -13.61 16.22
C ARG A 39 -14.64 -12.24 15.64
N TYR A 40 -13.67 -11.71 14.92
CA TYR A 40 -13.72 -10.43 14.21
C TYR A 40 -13.53 -10.65 12.70
N ILE A 41 -14.36 -10.01 11.88
CA ILE A 41 -14.15 -9.92 10.44
C ILE A 41 -13.06 -8.84 10.19
N ASP A 42 -12.11 -9.13 9.30
CA ASP A 42 -11.00 -8.22 9.01
C ASP A 42 -11.23 -7.45 7.71
N PHE A 43 -11.50 -6.14 7.81
CA PHE A 43 -11.49 -5.18 6.70
C PHE A 43 -10.29 -4.23 6.76
N PHE A 44 -9.30 -4.54 7.60
CA PHE A 44 -8.04 -3.80 7.70
C PHE A 44 -6.90 -4.49 6.94
N CYS A 45 -6.89 -5.82 6.92
CA CYS A 45 -5.94 -6.63 6.13
C CYS A 45 -4.47 -6.33 6.46
N GLY A 46 -4.14 -6.01 7.74
CA GLY A 46 -2.79 -5.61 8.11
C GLY A 46 -2.27 -4.41 7.29
N ALA A 47 -3.11 -3.41 7.06
CA ALA A 47 -2.83 -2.28 6.18
C ALA A 47 -2.45 -2.69 4.74
N GLY A 48 -3.00 -3.79 4.25
CA GLY A 48 -2.74 -4.35 2.91
C GLY A 48 -1.57 -5.32 2.82
N ALA A 49 -1.07 -5.83 3.94
CA ALA A 49 -0.02 -6.84 3.95
C ALA A 49 -0.53 -8.29 3.82
N LEU A 50 -1.83 -8.50 3.92
CA LEU A 50 -2.47 -9.81 4.03
C LEU A 50 -3.47 -10.06 2.90
N ASN A 51 -3.14 -9.64 1.67
CA ASN A 51 -4.02 -9.82 0.51
C ASN A 51 -4.48 -11.28 0.33
N TYR A 52 -3.60 -12.23 0.63
CA TYR A 52 -3.89 -13.66 0.49
C TYR A 52 -4.43 -14.30 1.78
N GLY A 53 -4.84 -13.46 2.74
CA GLY A 53 -5.45 -13.85 4.01
C GLY A 53 -4.44 -14.18 5.11
N HIS A 54 -4.96 -14.17 6.33
CA HIS A 54 -4.23 -14.63 7.51
C HIS A 54 -3.97 -16.14 7.43
N ASN A 55 -2.75 -16.56 7.73
CA ASN A 55 -2.36 -17.97 7.83
C ASN A 55 -2.90 -18.81 6.67
N ASN A 56 -2.72 -18.32 5.44
CA ASN A 56 -3.13 -19.04 4.23
C ASN A 56 -2.46 -20.42 4.22
N PRO A 57 -3.24 -21.53 4.19
CA PRO A 57 -2.67 -22.87 4.35
C PRO A 57 -1.62 -23.22 3.31
N TYR A 58 -1.77 -22.78 2.06
CA TYR A 58 -0.78 -23.02 1.00
C TYR A 58 0.57 -22.37 1.32
N ILE A 59 0.55 -21.11 1.75
CA ILE A 59 1.76 -20.37 2.09
C ILE A 59 2.34 -20.86 3.41
N GLN A 60 1.50 -21.15 4.40
CA GLN A 60 1.90 -21.66 5.70
C GLN A 60 2.63 -23.01 5.59
N ASN A 61 2.10 -23.93 4.80
CA ASN A 61 2.73 -25.24 4.60
C ASN A 61 4.13 -25.09 3.95
N ALA A 62 4.28 -24.23 2.94
CA ALA A 62 5.59 -23.97 2.33
C ALA A 62 6.62 -23.46 3.35
N LEU A 63 6.22 -22.60 4.27
CA LEU A 63 7.09 -22.11 5.36
C LEU A 63 7.46 -23.21 6.34
N ILE A 64 6.49 -24.03 6.76
CA ILE A 64 6.71 -25.15 7.70
C ILE A 64 7.68 -26.15 7.09
N GLU A 65 7.48 -26.56 5.84
CA GLU A 65 8.36 -27.49 5.12
C GLU A 65 9.79 -26.92 5.01
N TYR A 66 9.92 -25.63 4.68
CA TYR A 66 11.22 -24.99 4.57
C TYR A 66 11.98 -24.96 5.91
N ILE A 67 11.29 -24.65 7.00
CA ILE A 67 11.89 -24.63 8.35
C ILE A 67 12.28 -26.05 8.77
N GLN A 68 11.41 -27.04 8.54
CA GLN A 68 11.67 -28.45 8.89
C GLN A 68 12.82 -29.08 8.07
N SER A 69 13.12 -28.54 6.89
CA SER A 69 14.23 -28.98 6.06
C SER A 69 15.58 -28.37 6.43
N ASP A 70 15.68 -27.69 7.56
CA ASP A 70 16.88 -26.92 7.95
C ASP A 70 17.30 -25.87 6.91
N GLY A 71 16.33 -25.30 6.21
CA GLY A 71 16.56 -24.26 5.22
C GLY A 71 17.30 -23.07 5.78
N LEU A 72 18.23 -22.49 5.00
CA LEU A 72 18.98 -21.30 5.41
C LEU A 72 18.03 -20.13 5.70
N LEU A 73 17.97 -19.62 6.94
CA LEU A 73 17.06 -18.54 7.31
C LEU A 73 17.61 -17.15 7.00
N HIS A 74 18.90 -16.95 7.19
CA HIS A 74 19.56 -15.66 6.99
C HIS A 74 20.68 -15.77 5.95
N GLY A 75 20.39 -15.31 4.73
CA GLY A 75 21.30 -15.46 3.58
C GLY A 75 21.91 -14.16 3.07
N MET A 76 21.57 -12.98 3.65
CA MET A 76 22.00 -11.69 3.11
C MET A 76 21.71 -11.63 1.59
N ASP A 77 22.72 -11.36 0.75
CA ASP A 77 22.63 -11.41 -0.71
C ASP A 77 23.24 -12.66 -1.35
N MET A 78 23.59 -13.66 -0.54
CA MET A 78 24.13 -14.92 -1.04
C MET A 78 23.15 -15.64 -1.98
N PHE A 79 23.70 -16.51 -2.82
CA PHE A 79 22.91 -17.39 -3.68
C PHE A 79 22.27 -18.49 -2.84
N THR A 80 20.92 -18.53 -2.85
CA THR A 80 20.17 -19.57 -2.14
C THR A 80 19.11 -20.18 -3.04
N PRO A 81 18.73 -21.46 -2.85
CA PRO A 81 17.64 -22.08 -3.59
C PRO A 81 16.31 -21.34 -3.41
N ALA A 82 15.99 -20.87 -2.19
CA ALA A 82 14.74 -20.14 -1.92
C ALA A 82 14.68 -18.82 -2.70
N LYS A 83 15.78 -18.03 -2.70
CA LYS A 83 15.84 -16.78 -3.47
C LYS A 83 15.73 -17.05 -4.97
N ARG A 84 16.44 -18.05 -5.50
CA ARG A 84 16.35 -18.42 -6.90
C ARG A 84 14.91 -18.78 -7.28
N ALA A 85 14.28 -19.66 -6.53
CA ALA A 85 12.91 -20.10 -6.80
C ALA A 85 11.91 -18.93 -6.78
N PHE A 86 12.07 -17.99 -5.86
CA PHE A 86 11.26 -16.76 -5.84
C PHE A 86 11.50 -15.90 -7.08
N LEU A 87 12.77 -15.63 -7.43
CA LEU A 87 13.13 -14.81 -8.59
C LEU A 87 12.63 -15.43 -9.90
N ASP A 88 12.85 -16.75 -10.08
CA ASP A 88 12.37 -17.47 -11.26
C ASP A 88 10.84 -17.42 -11.36
N THR A 89 10.13 -17.69 -10.27
CA THR A 89 8.64 -17.60 -10.25
C THR A 89 8.16 -16.20 -10.58
N PHE A 90 8.78 -15.17 -9.99
CA PHE A 90 8.37 -13.79 -10.24
C PHE A 90 8.64 -13.37 -11.68
N GLN A 91 9.82 -13.69 -12.22
CA GLN A 91 10.17 -13.37 -13.61
C GLN A 91 9.28 -14.11 -14.61
N GLU A 92 9.20 -15.44 -14.47
CA GLU A 92 8.52 -16.26 -15.49
C GLU A 92 6.98 -16.16 -15.44
N ARG A 93 6.41 -15.99 -14.24
CA ARG A 93 4.95 -16.02 -14.07
C ARG A 93 4.29 -14.65 -13.91
N VAL A 94 5.07 -13.60 -13.57
CA VAL A 94 4.51 -12.27 -13.33
C VAL A 94 5.07 -11.22 -14.31
N ILE A 95 6.39 -11.06 -14.37
CA ILE A 95 7.04 -9.99 -15.14
C ILE A 95 6.92 -10.24 -16.66
N LYS A 96 7.45 -11.36 -17.15
CA LYS A 96 7.47 -11.67 -18.59
C LYS A 96 6.08 -11.76 -19.23
N PRO A 97 5.05 -12.40 -18.61
CA PRO A 97 3.72 -12.44 -19.22
C PRO A 97 3.05 -11.08 -19.39
N ARG A 98 3.57 -10.04 -18.71
CA ARG A 98 3.11 -8.65 -18.79
C ARG A 98 3.96 -7.79 -19.73
N ASP A 99 4.83 -8.41 -20.52
CA ASP A 99 5.78 -7.71 -21.40
C ASP A 99 6.59 -6.63 -20.65
N LEU A 100 7.01 -6.98 -19.42
CA LEU A 100 7.85 -6.15 -18.55
C LEU A 100 9.27 -6.76 -18.50
N ASP A 101 10.25 -5.89 -18.32
CA ASP A 101 11.65 -6.28 -18.11
C ASP A 101 12.21 -5.49 -16.92
N TYR A 102 12.40 -6.18 -15.79
CA TYR A 102 12.93 -5.58 -14.57
C TYR A 102 13.97 -6.48 -13.91
N ARG A 103 15.04 -5.87 -13.43
CA ARG A 103 15.91 -6.46 -12.43
C ARG A 103 15.32 -6.26 -11.04
N ILE A 104 15.48 -7.27 -10.16
CA ILE A 104 14.88 -7.26 -8.83
C ILE A 104 15.97 -7.00 -7.79
N LYS A 105 15.89 -5.86 -7.10
CA LYS A 105 16.70 -5.57 -5.94
C LYS A 105 15.90 -5.89 -4.66
N CYS A 106 16.43 -6.82 -3.86
CA CYS A 106 15.93 -7.05 -2.51
C CYS A 106 16.38 -5.89 -1.59
N CYS A 107 15.44 -5.29 -0.87
CA CYS A 107 15.69 -4.20 0.06
C CYS A 107 15.64 -4.68 1.52
N GLY A 108 15.99 -3.84 2.49
CA GLY A 108 15.61 -4.05 3.88
C GLY A 108 14.10 -4.27 3.95
N PRO A 109 13.58 -5.14 4.84
CA PRO A 109 12.27 -5.77 4.69
C PRO A 109 11.08 -4.85 5.08
N THR A 110 11.12 -3.59 4.67
CA THR A 110 10.03 -2.62 4.85
C THR A 110 9.84 -1.78 3.59
N GLY A 111 8.62 -1.30 3.35
CA GLY A 111 8.32 -0.46 2.19
C GLY A 111 9.16 0.82 2.14
N THR A 112 9.37 1.46 3.29
CA THR A 112 10.20 2.67 3.37
C THR A 112 11.64 2.42 2.90
N ASN A 113 12.23 1.25 3.19
CA ASN A 113 13.57 0.89 2.69
C ASN A 113 13.63 0.75 1.17
N ALA A 114 12.55 0.24 0.56
CA ALA A 114 12.49 0.13 -0.89
C ALA A 114 12.30 1.52 -1.54
N VAL A 115 11.51 2.40 -0.93
CA VAL A 115 11.38 3.81 -1.36
C VAL A 115 12.74 4.52 -1.25
N GLU A 116 13.45 4.42 -0.12
CA GLU A 116 14.80 5.00 0.05
C GLU A 116 15.77 4.51 -1.03
N ALA A 117 15.72 3.23 -1.38
CA ALA A 117 16.53 2.66 -2.46
C ALA A 117 16.17 3.27 -3.82
N ALA A 118 14.87 3.43 -4.12
CA ALA A 118 14.40 4.03 -5.36
C ALA A 118 14.86 5.48 -5.49
N LEU A 119 14.69 6.28 -4.44
CA LEU A 119 15.13 7.68 -4.43
C LEU A 119 16.64 7.82 -4.63
N LYS A 120 17.41 6.98 -3.92
CA LYS A 120 18.87 6.97 -4.01
C LYS A 120 19.34 6.57 -5.42
N LEU A 121 18.70 5.56 -6.02
CA LEU A 121 19.02 5.14 -7.38
C LEU A 121 18.68 6.24 -8.40
N ALA A 122 17.50 6.81 -8.33
CA ALA A 122 17.07 7.87 -9.24
C ALA A 122 18.03 9.08 -9.21
N ARG A 123 18.47 9.48 -8.01
CA ARG A 123 19.48 10.52 -7.85
C ARG A 123 20.82 10.16 -8.45
N LYS A 124 21.23 8.90 -8.29
CA LYS A 124 22.49 8.38 -8.86
C LYS A 124 22.45 8.35 -10.39
N VAL A 125 21.38 7.85 -10.98
CA VAL A 125 21.19 7.75 -12.43
C VAL A 125 21.21 9.13 -13.09
N THR A 126 20.50 10.08 -12.51
CA THR A 126 20.28 11.38 -13.12
C THR A 126 21.28 12.47 -12.70
N GLY A 127 22.03 12.25 -11.62
CA GLY A 127 22.90 13.27 -11.01
C GLY A 127 22.12 14.42 -10.34
N ARG A 128 20.80 14.31 -10.20
CA ARG A 128 19.91 15.33 -9.63
C ARG A 128 19.42 14.91 -8.24
N SER A 129 19.07 15.88 -7.39
CA SER A 129 18.66 15.59 -6.00
C SER A 129 17.17 15.71 -5.75
N ASN A 130 16.48 16.60 -6.48
CA ASN A 130 15.06 16.88 -6.27
C ASN A 130 14.17 15.71 -6.70
N ILE A 131 13.04 15.55 -6.03
CA ILE A 131 12.00 14.55 -6.34
C ILE A 131 10.66 15.28 -6.43
N PHE A 132 9.85 14.96 -7.42
CA PHE A 132 8.45 15.36 -7.45
C PHE A 132 7.60 14.29 -6.75
N ALA A 133 6.81 14.71 -5.75
CA ALA A 133 5.86 13.86 -5.05
C ALA A 133 4.49 14.52 -4.97
N MET A 134 3.43 13.72 -5.10
CA MET A 134 2.06 14.24 -5.02
C MET A 134 1.67 14.59 -3.60
N MET A 135 1.03 15.74 -3.40
CA MET A 135 0.43 16.08 -2.10
C MET A 135 -0.61 15.01 -1.71
N GLY A 136 -0.61 14.62 -0.44
CA GLY A 136 -1.49 13.57 0.07
C GLY A 136 -0.97 12.15 -0.11
N CYS A 137 0.27 11.95 -0.58
CA CYS A 137 0.90 10.63 -0.68
C CYS A 137 1.39 10.11 0.68
N PHE A 138 1.66 8.81 0.72
CA PHE A 138 2.36 8.14 1.82
C PHE A 138 3.40 7.17 1.27
N HIS A 139 4.68 7.39 1.60
CA HIS A 139 5.79 6.60 1.08
C HIS A 139 6.71 6.04 2.18
N GLY A 140 6.37 6.21 3.45
CA GLY A 140 7.13 5.71 4.59
C GLY A 140 7.54 6.78 5.59
N MET A 141 8.22 6.35 6.66
CA MET A 141 8.49 7.15 7.85
C MET A 141 9.99 7.36 8.15
N THR A 142 10.91 6.81 7.36
CA THR A 142 12.34 7.17 7.44
C THR A 142 12.55 8.53 6.77
N LEU A 143 13.60 9.27 7.15
CA LEU A 143 13.73 10.69 6.81
C LEU A 143 13.67 10.99 5.31
N GLY A 144 14.30 10.17 4.45
CA GLY A 144 14.23 10.34 3.00
C GLY A 144 12.82 10.05 2.46
N SER A 145 12.19 8.95 2.87
CA SER A 145 10.80 8.65 2.52
C SER A 145 9.84 9.70 3.09
N LEU A 146 10.06 10.15 4.33
CA LEU A 146 9.23 11.16 5.02
C LEU A 146 9.34 12.56 4.40
N SER A 147 10.35 12.82 3.57
CA SER A 147 10.42 14.07 2.81
C SER A 147 9.31 14.20 1.75
N LEU A 148 8.72 13.09 1.33
CA LEU A 148 7.73 13.00 0.25
C LEU A 148 6.28 13.25 0.70
N PRO A 149 5.75 12.65 1.79
CA PRO A 149 4.43 12.95 2.32
C PRO A 149 4.28 14.41 2.75
N THR A 150 3.04 14.87 2.78
CA THR A 150 2.70 16.24 3.16
C THR A 150 1.97 16.34 4.50
N GLU A 151 1.76 15.22 5.19
CA GLU A 151 1.10 15.19 6.49
C GLU A 151 1.97 15.88 7.56
N ALA A 152 1.49 17.00 8.09
CA ALA A 152 2.25 17.81 9.05
C ALA A 152 2.62 17.04 10.31
N TYR A 153 1.69 16.29 10.88
CA TYR A 153 1.89 15.54 12.13
C TYR A 153 3.11 14.60 12.07
N ALA A 154 3.24 13.85 10.96
CA ALA A 154 4.38 12.93 10.78
C ALA A 154 5.68 13.71 10.47
N ARG A 155 5.59 14.79 9.68
CA ARG A 155 6.75 15.61 9.29
C ARG A 155 7.34 16.39 10.48
N ASP A 156 6.49 16.93 11.34
CA ASP A 156 6.91 17.69 12.52
C ASP A 156 7.69 16.82 13.51
N ALA A 157 7.38 15.53 13.57
CA ALA A 157 8.10 14.55 14.38
C ALA A 157 9.51 14.21 13.86
N ALA A 158 9.90 14.65 12.66
CA ALA A 158 11.22 14.37 12.10
C ALA A 158 12.36 15.05 12.89
N GLY A 159 12.12 16.21 13.48
CA GLY A 159 13.11 16.99 14.24
C GLY A 159 14.25 17.57 13.39
N VAL A 160 14.18 17.44 12.06
CA VAL A 160 15.16 17.96 11.09
C VAL A 160 14.45 18.48 9.86
N THR A 161 15.13 19.34 9.09
CA THR A 161 14.61 19.81 7.81
C THR A 161 14.51 18.65 6.80
N LEU A 162 13.31 18.44 6.25
CA LEU A 162 13.05 17.49 5.19
C LEU A 162 13.12 18.22 3.83
N GLY A 163 14.09 17.87 3.01
CA GLY A 163 14.39 18.56 1.77
C GLY A 163 14.50 17.66 0.55
N ASN A 164 14.90 18.26 -0.57
CA ASN A 164 15.06 17.59 -1.87
C ASN A 164 13.76 16.96 -2.39
N CYS A 165 12.62 17.60 -2.12
CA CYS A 165 11.32 17.24 -2.64
C CYS A 165 10.53 18.49 -3.00
N THR A 166 9.90 18.49 -4.16
CA THR A 166 8.89 19.47 -4.56
C THR A 166 7.53 18.78 -4.55
N HIS A 167 6.62 19.30 -3.73
CA HIS A 167 5.28 18.75 -3.60
C HIS A 167 4.36 19.29 -4.68
N ILE A 168 3.78 18.41 -5.46
CA ILE A 168 2.89 18.71 -6.58
C ILE A 168 1.44 18.53 -6.13
N PRO A 169 0.55 19.49 -6.42
CA PRO A 169 -0.89 19.31 -6.13
C PRO A 169 -1.44 18.04 -6.79
N ALA A 170 -2.18 17.22 -6.03
CA ALA A 170 -2.88 16.10 -6.65
C ALA A 170 -4.12 16.61 -7.40
N PRO A 171 -4.47 16.05 -8.58
CA PRO A 171 -5.56 16.57 -9.44
C PRO A 171 -6.91 16.76 -8.72
N TYR A 172 -7.22 15.91 -7.74
CA TYR A 172 -8.48 16.01 -7.00
C TYR A 172 -8.53 17.20 -6.01
N MET A 173 -7.39 17.81 -5.70
CA MET A 173 -7.31 18.95 -4.77
C MET A 173 -7.73 20.27 -5.45
N PHE A 174 -7.39 20.39 -6.72
CA PHE A 174 -7.66 21.57 -7.53
C PHE A 174 -8.17 21.11 -8.90
N PRO A 175 -9.47 20.77 -9.01
CA PRO A 175 -10.03 20.18 -10.24
C PRO A 175 -9.88 21.05 -11.49
N GLU A 176 -9.76 22.38 -11.31
CA GLU A 176 -9.55 23.36 -12.37
C GLU A 176 -8.08 23.48 -12.82
N LEU A 177 -7.14 22.91 -12.07
CA LEU A 177 -5.71 22.99 -12.40
C LEU A 177 -5.31 21.83 -13.31
N ASP A 178 -4.80 22.16 -14.50
CA ASP A 178 -4.04 21.20 -15.29
C ASP A 178 -2.66 20.97 -14.63
N VAL A 179 -2.58 19.92 -13.82
CA VAL A 179 -1.39 19.59 -13.02
C VAL A 179 -0.20 19.25 -13.92
N LEU A 180 -0.42 18.64 -15.09
CA LEU A 180 0.66 18.30 -16.03
C LEU A 180 1.24 19.56 -16.66
N ALA A 181 0.38 20.46 -17.13
CA ALA A 181 0.81 21.77 -17.64
C ALA A 181 1.50 22.62 -16.55
N TYR A 182 1.01 22.57 -15.32
CA TYR A 182 1.63 23.23 -14.18
C TYR A 182 3.04 22.72 -13.91
N MET A 183 3.25 21.41 -13.89
CA MET A 183 4.58 20.81 -13.71
C MET A 183 5.52 21.20 -14.86
N GLN A 184 5.03 21.18 -16.10
CA GLN A 184 5.84 21.59 -17.25
C GLN A 184 6.25 23.07 -17.14
N ARG A 185 5.30 23.95 -16.80
CA ARG A 185 5.57 25.36 -16.57
C ARG A 185 6.63 25.60 -15.50
N MET A 186 6.63 24.81 -14.42
CA MET A 186 7.66 24.91 -13.37
C MET A 186 9.07 24.56 -13.88
N LEU A 187 9.18 23.66 -14.89
CA LEU A 187 10.46 23.26 -15.46
C LEU A 187 10.93 24.23 -16.56
N ASP A 188 9.99 24.85 -17.28
CA ASP A 188 10.30 25.76 -18.39
C ASP A 188 10.63 27.18 -17.92
N ASP A 189 10.18 27.53 -16.71
CA ASP A 189 10.35 28.88 -16.16
C ASP A 189 11.65 28.95 -15.33
N ASP A 190 12.64 29.69 -15.84
CA ASP A 190 13.93 29.88 -15.17
C ASP A 190 13.86 30.70 -13.88
N HIS A 191 12.68 31.28 -13.57
CA HIS A 191 12.37 31.97 -12.32
C HIS A 191 11.48 31.17 -11.39
N SER A 192 11.15 29.92 -11.71
CA SER A 192 10.32 29.06 -10.85
C SER A 192 10.98 28.70 -9.52
N GLY A 193 12.31 28.73 -9.45
CA GLY A 193 13.08 28.27 -8.29
C GLY A 193 13.06 26.76 -8.07
N VAL A 194 12.47 26.00 -9.00
CA VAL A 194 12.32 24.54 -8.91
C VAL A 194 13.42 23.83 -9.68
N ALA A 195 14.29 23.13 -8.97
CA ALA A 195 15.31 22.30 -9.60
C ALA A 195 14.65 21.11 -10.31
N LYS A 196 15.09 20.82 -11.56
CA LYS A 196 14.62 19.66 -12.32
C LYS A 196 14.77 18.38 -11.52
N PRO A 197 13.70 17.59 -11.34
CA PRO A 197 13.76 16.42 -10.45
C PRO A 197 14.54 15.26 -11.09
N ALA A 198 15.09 14.41 -10.22
CA ALA A 198 15.64 13.11 -10.56
C ALA A 198 14.54 12.14 -10.96
N ALA A 199 13.46 12.16 -10.21
CA ALA A 199 12.29 11.31 -10.41
C ALA A 199 11.00 12.00 -9.98
N MET A 200 9.90 11.49 -10.50
CA MET A 200 8.56 11.67 -9.98
C MET A 200 8.14 10.35 -9.33
N ILE A 201 7.68 10.42 -8.08
CA ILE A 201 7.13 9.26 -7.37
C ILE A 201 5.64 9.45 -7.13
N LEU A 202 4.85 8.41 -7.38
CA LEU A 202 3.42 8.42 -7.09
C LEU A 202 2.86 7.03 -6.78
N GLU A 203 1.81 7.00 -5.97
CA GLU A 203 0.88 5.89 -5.85
C GLU A 203 -0.15 6.03 -6.97
N THR A 204 -0.52 4.97 -7.69
CA THR A 204 -1.61 5.07 -8.68
C THR A 204 -2.98 5.26 -8.01
N VAL A 205 -3.06 4.87 -6.76
CA VAL A 205 -4.16 5.14 -5.83
C VAL A 205 -3.55 5.64 -4.54
N GLN A 206 -3.75 6.90 -4.19
CA GLN A 206 -3.29 7.41 -2.89
C GLN A 206 -4.12 6.78 -1.77
N ALA A 207 -3.57 5.75 -1.15
CA ALA A 207 -4.30 4.93 -0.21
C ALA A 207 -4.49 5.62 1.14
N GLU A 208 -3.41 5.93 1.83
CA GLU A 208 -3.47 6.65 3.12
C GLU A 208 -3.92 8.11 2.95
N GLY A 209 -3.73 8.70 1.77
CA GLY A 209 -4.25 10.02 1.42
C GLY A 209 -5.78 10.11 1.34
N GLY A 210 -6.49 8.97 1.38
CA GLY A 210 -7.96 8.93 1.40
C GLY A 210 -8.61 8.17 0.24
N ILE A 211 -7.91 7.19 -0.30
CA ILE A 211 -8.38 6.32 -1.40
C ILE A 211 -8.70 7.13 -2.66
N TYR A 212 -7.72 7.80 -3.23
CA TYR A 212 -7.88 8.57 -4.46
C TYR A 212 -7.24 7.85 -5.67
N PRO A 213 -8.00 7.10 -6.47
CA PRO A 213 -7.51 6.58 -7.75
C PRO A 213 -7.25 7.72 -8.73
N PHE A 214 -6.05 7.82 -9.25
CA PHE A 214 -5.77 8.74 -10.36
C PHE A 214 -6.40 8.22 -11.65
N SER A 215 -6.81 9.11 -12.53
CA SER A 215 -7.35 8.71 -13.83
C SER A 215 -6.29 8.06 -14.71
N VAL A 216 -6.72 7.23 -15.64
CA VAL A 216 -5.83 6.59 -16.63
C VAL A 216 -5.08 7.66 -17.43
N ASP A 217 -5.77 8.71 -17.86
CA ASP A 217 -5.19 9.79 -18.65
C ASP A 217 -4.12 10.55 -17.87
N PHE A 218 -4.36 10.81 -16.56
CA PHE A 218 -3.34 11.44 -15.72
C PHE A 218 -2.10 10.57 -15.56
N LEU A 219 -2.26 9.26 -15.35
CA LEU A 219 -1.12 8.33 -15.24
C LEU A 219 -0.32 8.25 -16.54
N LYS A 220 -0.99 8.19 -17.69
CA LYS A 220 -0.35 8.28 -19.02
C LYS A 220 0.36 9.61 -19.21
N GLY A 221 -0.28 10.70 -18.79
CA GLY A 221 0.31 12.03 -18.81
C GLY A 221 1.57 12.13 -17.96
N CYS A 222 1.58 11.55 -16.76
CA CYS A 222 2.76 11.49 -15.90
C CYS A 222 3.90 10.71 -16.56
N ARG A 223 3.62 9.56 -17.21
CA ARG A 223 4.64 8.82 -17.95
C ARG A 223 5.23 9.64 -19.07
N LYS A 224 4.36 10.24 -19.89
CA LYS A 224 4.80 11.11 -20.99
C LYS A 224 5.61 12.31 -20.50
N PHE A 225 5.16 13.00 -19.44
CA PHE A 225 5.88 14.11 -18.83
C PHE A 225 7.29 13.69 -18.38
N CYS A 226 7.42 12.52 -17.77
CA CYS A 226 8.70 11.99 -17.34
C CYS A 226 9.62 11.70 -18.54
N ASP A 227 9.09 11.07 -19.60
CA ASP A 227 9.83 10.76 -20.82
C ASP A 227 10.34 12.02 -21.53
N ASP A 228 9.45 12.99 -21.75
CA ASP A 228 9.77 14.25 -22.43
C ASP A 228 10.85 15.06 -21.68
N ASN A 229 10.93 14.90 -20.37
CA ASN A 229 11.84 15.66 -19.52
C ASN A 229 13.05 14.86 -19.01
N GLY A 230 13.19 13.58 -19.36
CA GLY A 230 14.27 12.72 -18.84
C GLY A 230 14.25 12.63 -17.31
N ILE A 231 13.06 12.44 -16.75
CA ILE A 231 12.77 12.25 -15.32
C ILE A 231 12.37 10.79 -15.13
N LEU A 232 12.87 10.10 -14.11
CA LEU A 232 12.45 8.73 -13.85
C LEU A 232 11.05 8.71 -13.23
N LEU A 233 10.20 7.80 -13.70
CA LEU A 233 8.91 7.53 -13.08
C LEU A 233 9.04 6.37 -12.07
N ILE A 234 8.76 6.65 -10.80
CA ILE A 234 8.69 5.66 -9.74
C ILE A 234 7.22 5.43 -9.39
N ILE A 235 6.75 4.18 -9.48
CA ILE A 235 5.45 3.80 -8.95
C ILE A 235 5.62 3.12 -7.61
N ASP A 236 5.01 3.69 -6.58
CA ASP A 236 4.85 3.04 -5.28
C ASP A 236 3.63 2.13 -5.31
N ASP A 237 3.88 0.86 -5.51
CA ASP A 237 2.86 -0.18 -5.63
C ASP A 237 2.73 -1.05 -4.36
N ILE A 238 3.22 -0.51 -3.23
CA ILE A 238 3.28 -1.21 -1.94
C ILE A 238 1.89 -1.60 -1.43
N GLN A 239 0.90 -0.71 -1.54
CA GLN A 239 -0.45 -0.98 -1.06
C GLN A 239 -1.44 -1.24 -2.20
N ALA A 240 -1.25 -0.59 -3.35
CA ALA A 240 -2.15 -0.70 -4.50
C ALA A 240 -1.88 -1.92 -5.38
N GLY A 241 -0.68 -2.49 -5.32
CA GLY A 241 -0.27 -3.67 -6.08
C GLY A 241 -0.72 -5.00 -5.49
N CYS A 242 -0.11 -6.08 -5.97
CA CYS A 242 -0.44 -7.46 -5.59
C CYS A 242 -1.95 -7.73 -5.67
N CYS A 243 -2.56 -7.38 -6.80
CA CYS A 243 -3.98 -7.56 -7.15
C CYS A 243 -4.97 -6.69 -6.37
N ARG A 244 -4.55 -5.85 -5.43
CA ARG A 244 -5.45 -5.02 -4.60
C ARG A 244 -6.41 -4.17 -5.45
N THR A 245 -5.91 -3.60 -6.54
CA THR A 245 -6.67 -2.73 -7.45
C THR A 245 -7.25 -3.46 -8.66
N GLY A 246 -7.19 -4.80 -8.70
CA GLY A 246 -7.75 -5.65 -9.76
C GLY A 246 -6.73 -6.22 -10.74
N ASN A 247 -5.54 -5.64 -10.85
CA ASN A 247 -4.39 -6.17 -11.61
C ASN A 247 -3.22 -6.40 -10.65
N PHE A 248 -2.25 -7.24 -11.03
CA PHE A 248 -1.08 -7.48 -10.19
C PHE A 248 -0.33 -6.17 -9.91
N PHE A 249 0.04 -5.43 -10.94
CA PHE A 249 0.54 -4.08 -10.78
C PHE A 249 -0.58 -3.07 -11.00
N SER A 250 -0.70 -2.11 -10.11
CA SER A 250 -1.78 -1.11 -10.19
C SER A 250 -1.68 -0.20 -11.42
N PHE A 251 -0.49 -0.06 -12.01
CA PHE A 251 -0.24 0.76 -13.19
C PHE A 251 -0.64 0.06 -14.51
N GLU A 252 -0.88 -1.25 -14.51
CA GLU A 252 -1.31 -1.98 -15.72
C GLU A 252 -2.59 -1.40 -16.32
N ARG A 253 -3.50 -0.89 -15.48
CA ARG A 253 -4.75 -0.25 -15.96
C ARG A 253 -4.53 0.98 -16.84
N ALA A 254 -3.36 1.59 -16.77
CA ALA A 254 -2.99 2.75 -17.59
C ALA A 254 -2.06 2.38 -18.75
N ASP A 255 -1.69 1.11 -18.88
CA ASP A 255 -0.77 0.61 -19.91
C ASP A 255 0.54 1.43 -19.98
N ILE A 256 1.12 1.70 -18.80
CA ILE A 256 2.41 2.42 -18.67
C ILE A 256 3.50 1.48 -18.14
N LYS A 257 4.75 1.77 -18.47
CA LYS A 257 5.92 1.03 -17.96
C LYS A 257 6.79 1.98 -17.14
N PRO A 258 6.69 1.97 -15.80
CA PRO A 258 7.54 2.79 -14.92
C PRO A 258 9.01 2.43 -15.04
N ASP A 259 9.90 3.36 -14.68
CA ASP A 259 11.34 3.09 -14.64
C ASP A 259 11.72 2.29 -13.40
N LEU A 260 11.05 2.60 -12.28
CA LEU A 260 11.21 1.93 -11.00
C LEU A 260 9.85 1.59 -10.39
N VAL A 261 9.73 0.40 -9.78
CA VAL A 261 8.51 0.00 -9.04
C VAL A 261 8.89 -0.47 -7.65
N VAL A 262 8.21 0.05 -6.64
CA VAL A 262 8.44 -0.31 -5.24
C VAL A 262 7.36 -1.28 -4.78
N LEU A 263 7.75 -2.41 -4.22
CA LEU A 263 6.86 -3.43 -3.67
C LEU A 263 7.23 -3.78 -2.23
N SER A 264 6.22 -4.04 -1.40
CA SER A 264 6.34 -4.57 -0.05
C SER A 264 5.03 -5.22 0.37
N LYS A 265 4.74 -5.30 1.66
CA LYS A 265 3.46 -5.83 2.18
C LYS A 265 3.16 -7.21 1.59
N SER A 266 2.11 -7.34 0.77
CA SER A 266 1.62 -8.63 0.27
C SER A 266 2.57 -9.37 -0.67
N ILE A 267 3.66 -8.74 -1.17
CA ILE A 267 4.71 -9.48 -1.89
C ILE A 267 5.40 -10.54 -1.00
N GLY A 268 5.37 -10.35 0.32
CA GLY A 268 5.81 -11.31 1.33
C GLY A 268 4.80 -12.43 1.64
N GLY A 269 3.77 -12.62 0.81
CA GLY A 269 2.78 -13.68 0.96
C GLY A 269 1.79 -13.41 2.08
N MET A 270 1.94 -14.05 3.23
CA MET A 270 1.04 -13.92 4.38
C MET A 270 1.60 -13.04 5.51
N GLY A 271 2.24 -11.93 5.16
CA GLY A 271 2.79 -10.98 6.13
C GLY A 271 4.26 -11.20 6.49
N MET A 272 5.00 -12.07 5.76
CA MET A 272 6.46 -12.17 5.93
C MET A 272 7.13 -10.88 5.44
N PRO A 273 8.07 -10.32 6.22
CA PRO A 273 8.76 -9.09 5.83
C PRO A 273 9.58 -9.28 4.55
N LEU A 274 9.15 -8.62 3.47
CA LEU A 274 9.84 -8.58 2.18
C LEU A 274 9.58 -7.22 1.52
N ALA A 275 10.62 -6.63 0.94
CA ALA A 275 10.50 -5.41 0.15
C ALA A 275 11.45 -5.46 -1.05
N LEU A 276 10.95 -5.02 -2.19
CA LEU A 276 11.63 -5.11 -3.47
C LEU A 276 11.61 -3.76 -4.17
N LEU A 277 12.67 -3.49 -4.92
CA LEU A 277 12.72 -2.47 -5.94
C LEU A 277 12.90 -3.17 -7.29
N LEU A 278 11.94 -2.99 -8.19
CA LEU A 278 12.05 -3.39 -9.59
C LEU A 278 12.69 -2.23 -10.36
N ILE A 279 13.67 -2.55 -11.19
CA ILE A 279 14.53 -1.57 -11.86
C ILE A 279 14.60 -1.92 -13.34
N LYS A 280 14.28 -0.98 -14.24
CA LYS A 280 14.59 -1.19 -15.67
C LYS A 280 16.06 -1.50 -15.84
N PRO A 281 16.45 -2.44 -16.70
CA PRO A 281 17.85 -2.89 -16.83
C PRO A 281 18.86 -1.77 -17.03
N ASP A 282 18.54 -0.78 -17.84
CA ASP A 282 19.43 0.35 -18.15
C ASP A 282 19.63 1.31 -16.95
N GLU A 283 18.73 1.29 -15.99
CA GLU A 283 18.79 2.12 -14.78
C GLU A 283 19.53 1.44 -13.63
N ASP A 284 19.86 0.14 -13.76
CA ASP A 284 20.54 -0.63 -12.71
C ASP A 284 22.07 -0.40 -12.74
N ILE A 285 22.47 0.80 -12.36
CA ILE A 285 23.87 1.24 -12.33
C ILE A 285 24.53 1.15 -10.94
N TRP A 286 23.95 0.37 -10.04
CA TRP A 286 24.53 0.11 -8.73
C TRP A 286 25.90 -0.56 -8.84
N LYS A 287 26.86 -0.09 -8.05
CA LYS A 287 28.08 -0.84 -7.79
C LYS A 287 27.87 -1.74 -6.56
N PRO A 288 28.66 -2.83 -6.42
CA PRO A 288 28.58 -3.69 -5.25
C PRO A 288 28.63 -2.91 -3.92
N ALA A 289 27.75 -3.24 -3.00
CA ALA A 289 27.61 -2.67 -1.66
C ALA A 289 27.16 -1.19 -1.57
N GLU A 290 26.89 -0.47 -2.66
CA GLU A 290 26.44 0.94 -2.59
C GLU A 290 25.10 1.11 -1.90
N HIS A 291 24.25 0.10 -1.86
CA HIS A 291 23.03 0.09 -1.07
C HIS A 291 22.79 -1.29 -0.47
N ASN A 292 23.36 -1.51 0.71
CA ASN A 292 23.37 -2.79 1.40
C ASN A 292 22.42 -2.78 2.63
N GLY A 293 22.19 -3.95 3.21
CA GLY A 293 21.41 -4.14 4.43
C GLY A 293 21.41 -5.59 4.88
N THR A 294 21.67 -5.83 6.17
CA THR A 294 21.84 -7.17 6.74
C THR A 294 20.63 -8.08 6.52
N PHE A 295 19.41 -7.54 6.62
CA PHE A 295 18.16 -8.31 6.50
C PHE A 295 17.52 -8.22 5.11
N ARG A 296 18.21 -7.69 4.11
CA ARG A 296 17.72 -7.73 2.73
C ARG A 296 17.64 -9.18 2.25
N GLY A 297 16.51 -9.53 1.64
CA GLY A 297 16.35 -10.90 1.16
C GLY A 297 16.17 -11.92 2.28
N ASN A 298 15.23 -11.70 3.16
CA ASN A 298 14.78 -12.67 4.15
C ASN A 298 14.31 -13.96 3.46
N GLN A 299 14.91 -15.11 3.83
CA GLN A 299 14.63 -16.37 3.15
C GLN A 299 13.17 -16.83 3.35
N LEU A 300 12.60 -16.66 4.55
CA LEU A 300 11.18 -16.93 4.78
C LEU A 300 10.29 -16.00 3.95
N GLY A 301 10.71 -14.76 3.73
CA GLY A 301 10.04 -13.85 2.80
C GLY A 301 10.04 -14.35 1.35
N PHE A 302 11.14 -14.94 0.88
CA PHE A 302 11.19 -15.56 -0.45
C PHE A 302 10.28 -16.78 -0.57
N VAL A 303 10.30 -17.66 0.43
CA VAL A 303 9.46 -18.87 0.44
C VAL A 303 7.98 -18.47 0.46
N ALA A 304 7.59 -17.57 1.37
CA ALA A 304 6.21 -17.12 1.48
C ALA A 304 5.79 -16.28 0.26
N GLY A 305 6.66 -15.42 -0.24
CA GLY A 305 6.41 -14.61 -1.43
C GLY A 305 6.20 -15.48 -2.68
N LYS A 306 7.07 -16.49 -2.90
CA LYS A 306 6.88 -17.46 -3.99
C LYS A 306 5.52 -18.16 -3.87
N ALA A 307 5.23 -18.75 -2.72
CA ALA A 307 3.97 -19.43 -2.49
C ALA A 307 2.76 -18.50 -2.66
N GLY A 308 2.87 -17.23 -2.23
CA GLY A 308 1.85 -16.21 -2.43
C GLY A 308 1.60 -15.91 -3.92
N LEU A 309 2.66 -15.78 -4.72
CA LEU A 309 2.55 -15.58 -6.17
C LEU A 309 1.88 -16.78 -6.85
N GLU A 310 2.29 -17.99 -6.51
CA GLU A 310 1.68 -19.22 -7.04
C GLU A 310 0.20 -19.31 -6.66
N PHE A 311 -0.11 -19.13 -5.38
CA PHE A 311 -1.48 -19.12 -4.89
C PHE A 311 -2.34 -18.09 -5.63
N MET A 312 -1.85 -16.88 -5.80
CA MET A 312 -2.54 -15.78 -6.47
C MET A 312 -2.89 -16.14 -7.94
N LEU A 313 -1.91 -16.65 -8.67
CA LEU A 313 -2.07 -17.02 -10.09
C LEU A 313 -3.00 -18.23 -10.25
N ASP A 314 -2.75 -19.29 -9.49
CA ASP A 314 -3.48 -20.55 -9.62
C ASP A 314 -4.96 -20.40 -9.20
N ASN A 315 -5.25 -19.50 -8.25
CA ASN A 315 -6.61 -19.20 -7.81
C ASN A 315 -7.24 -18.01 -8.54
N LYS A 316 -6.58 -17.43 -9.55
CA LYS A 316 -7.11 -16.28 -10.34
C LYS A 316 -7.62 -15.14 -9.45
N VAL A 317 -6.79 -14.72 -8.48
CA VAL A 317 -7.19 -13.70 -7.49
C VAL A 317 -7.56 -12.38 -8.14
N GLU A 318 -6.93 -11.99 -9.26
CA GLU A 318 -7.30 -10.79 -10.02
C GLU A 318 -8.79 -10.80 -10.43
N ASP A 319 -9.27 -11.94 -10.95
CA ASP A 319 -10.67 -12.08 -11.36
C ASP A 319 -11.62 -12.07 -10.16
N GLN A 320 -11.21 -12.66 -9.04
CA GLN A 320 -11.98 -12.61 -7.79
C GLN A 320 -12.13 -11.18 -7.28
N VAL A 321 -11.05 -10.39 -7.33
CA VAL A 321 -11.07 -8.97 -6.92
C VAL A 321 -12.03 -8.17 -7.79
N LYS A 322 -11.99 -8.34 -9.12
CA LYS A 322 -12.89 -7.65 -10.04
C LYS A 322 -14.38 -7.94 -9.75
N ARG A 323 -14.72 -9.21 -9.46
CA ARG A 323 -16.10 -9.58 -9.07
C ARG A 323 -16.53 -8.97 -7.74
N LYS A 324 -15.67 -9.09 -6.70
CA LYS A 324 -15.98 -8.56 -5.37
C LYS A 324 -16.01 -7.04 -5.33
N ALA A 325 -15.24 -6.37 -6.19
CA ALA A 325 -15.27 -4.92 -6.33
C ALA A 325 -16.67 -4.40 -6.69
N VAL A 326 -17.36 -5.10 -7.60
CA VAL A 326 -18.74 -4.76 -7.97
C VAL A 326 -19.67 -4.86 -6.76
N ILE A 327 -19.56 -5.94 -5.96
CA ILE A 327 -20.37 -6.12 -4.75
C ILE A 327 -20.18 -4.96 -3.77
N VAL A 328 -18.92 -4.55 -3.53
CA VAL A 328 -18.64 -3.45 -2.59
C VAL A 328 -19.14 -2.12 -3.15
N GLU A 329 -18.90 -1.84 -4.42
CA GLU A 329 -19.35 -0.60 -5.05
C GLU A 329 -20.88 -0.46 -5.05
N GLU A 330 -21.59 -1.50 -5.46
CA GLU A 330 -23.06 -1.52 -5.44
C GLU A 330 -23.62 -1.36 -4.03
N PHE A 331 -23.00 -2.03 -3.05
CA PHE A 331 -23.38 -1.86 -1.65
C PHE A 331 -23.21 -0.41 -1.19
N ILE A 332 -22.08 0.22 -1.48
CA ILE A 332 -21.85 1.63 -1.09
C ILE A 332 -22.90 2.55 -1.76
N LYS A 333 -23.14 2.37 -3.07
CA LYS A 333 -24.10 3.19 -3.82
C LYS A 333 -25.53 3.05 -3.31
N ASN A 334 -25.96 1.81 -3.06
CA ASN A 334 -27.37 1.52 -2.79
C ASN A 334 -27.70 1.53 -1.29
N GLU A 335 -26.73 1.30 -0.41
CA GLU A 335 -26.97 1.07 1.02
C GLU A 335 -26.32 2.11 1.93
N ILE A 336 -25.24 2.76 1.49
CA ILE A 336 -24.53 3.76 2.31
C ILE A 336 -24.86 5.19 1.88
N LEU A 337 -24.71 5.50 0.59
CA LEU A 337 -24.94 6.87 0.11
C LEU A 337 -26.37 7.38 0.38
N PRO A 338 -27.42 6.54 0.30
CA PRO A 338 -28.78 7.01 0.62
C PRO A 338 -29.01 7.36 2.10
N LEU A 339 -28.10 7.02 3.00
CA LEU A 339 -28.22 7.34 4.43
C LEU A 339 -28.05 8.85 4.70
N ASP A 340 -27.22 9.53 3.92
CA ASP A 340 -27.00 10.99 4.05
C ASP A 340 -26.34 11.55 2.78
N GLU A 341 -26.89 12.63 2.21
CA GLU A 341 -26.42 13.28 0.98
C GLU A 341 -25.00 13.87 1.06
N ARG A 342 -24.48 14.06 2.27
CA ARG A 342 -23.11 14.55 2.53
C ARG A 342 -22.05 13.48 2.39
N LEU A 343 -22.43 12.19 2.33
CA LEU A 343 -21.53 11.09 2.08
C LEU A 343 -21.08 11.09 0.62
N SER A 344 -19.83 10.75 0.41
CA SER A 344 -19.29 10.44 -0.91
C SER A 344 -18.35 9.23 -0.82
N TYR A 345 -18.01 8.64 -1.96
CA TYR A 345 -17.15 7.47 -1.99
C TYR A 345 -16.21 7.50 -3.19
N ARG A 346 -15.18 6.69 -3.10
CA ARG A 346 -14.24 6.42 -4.18
C ARG A 346 -13.49 5.12 -3.92
N GLY A 347 -12.95 4.52 -4.96
CA GLY A 347 -12.19 3.30 -4.81
C GLY A 347 -11.97 2.56 -6.12
N ILE A 348 -11.26 1.44 -6.02
CA ILE A 348 -11.00 0.53 -7.14
C ILE A 348 -10.57 -0.83 -6.58
N GLY A 349 -10.96 -1.92 -7.24
CA GLY A 349 -10.68 -3.26 -6.76
C GLY A 349 -11.29 -3.51 -5.37
N LEU A 350 -10.50 -3.98 -4.43
CA LEU A 350 -10.92 -4.13 -3.03
C LEU A 350 -10.24 -3.10 -2.11
N MET A 351 -10.23 -1.85 -2.56
CA MET A 351 -9.78 -0.69 -1.80
C MET A 351 -10.80 0.44 -2.00
N TRP A 352 -11.67 0.67 -1.00
CA TRP A 352 -12.77 1.64 -1.07
C TRP A 352 -12.75 2.57 0.13
N GLY A 353 -13.10 3.83 -0.10
CA GLY A 353 -13.22 4.87 0.92
C GLY A 353 -14.60 5.51 0.93
N ILE A 354 -15.23 5.60 2.10
CA ILE A 354 -16.43 6.37 2.33
C ILE A 354 -16.02 7.65 3.05
N ASP A 355 -16.20 8.77 2.37
CA ASP A 355 -15.76 10.09 2.84
C ASP A 355 -16.83 10.71 3.75
N CYS A 356 -16.43 11.01 4.99
CA CYS A 356 -17.25 11.59 6.03
C CYS A 356 -16.88 13.05 6.34
N SER A 357 -16.05 13.70 5.51
CA SER A 357 -15.55 15.05 5.77
C SER A 357 -16.66 16.08 6.01
N LYS A 358 -17.75 16.01 5.22
CA LYS A 358 -18.92 16.88 5.35
C LYS A 358 -19.84 16.50 6.51
N LEU A 359 -19.60 15.37 7.17
CA LEU A 359 -20.34 14.87 8.33
C LEU A 359 -19.61 15.14 9.66
N GLY A 360 -18.70 16.09 9.71
CA GLY A 360 -17.91 16.44 10.88
C GLY A 360 -16.55 15.74 10.93
N GLY A 361 -16.14 15.06 9.86
CA GLY A 361 -14.77 14.55 9.67
C GLY A 361 -14.35 13.49 10.70
N TYR A 362 -13.20 13.70 11.36
CA TYR A 362 -12.59 12.76 12.29
C TYR A 362 -13.51 12.27 13.43
N PRO A 363 -14.26 13.11 14.17
CA PRO A 363 -15.14 12.61 15.22
C PRO A 363 -16.17 11.61 14.71
N PHE A 364 -16.78 11.89 13.54
CA PHE A 364 -17.79 11.00 12.96
C PHE A 364 -17.17 9.69 12.46
N SER A 365 -16.10 9.75 11.66
CA SER A 365 -15.44 8.54 11.16
C SER A 365 -14.90 7.67 12.29
N ARG A 366 -14.42 8.29 13.38
CA ARG A 366 -13.99 7.57 14.59
C ARG A 366 -15.14 6.87 15.29
N ASP A 367 -16.32 7.49 15.37
CA ASP A 367 -17.49 6.85 15.94
C ASP A 367 -17.93 5.65 15.12
N VAL A 368 -17.96 5.79 13.79
CA VAL A 368 -18.28 4.67 12.87
C VAL A 368 -17.34 3.47 13.10
N ILE A 369 -16.01 3.68 13.08
CA ILE A 369 -15.10 2.53 13.25
C ILE A 369 -15.15 1.90 14.63
N ARG A 370 -15.44 2.68 15.69
CA ARG A 370 -15.66 2.14 17.04
C ARG A 370 -16.90 1.27 17.12
N ARG A 371 -17.98 1.67 16.43
CA ARG A 371 -19.21 0.86 16.33
C ARG A 371 -18.94 -0.41 15.52
N CYS A 372 -18.21 -0.31 14.42
CA CYS A 372 -17.76 -1.50 13.69
C CYS A 372 -16.99 -2.46 14.60
N PHE A 373 -16.04 -1.96 15.37
CA PHE A 373 -15.25 -2.78 16.29
C PHE A 373 -16.10 -3.42 17.39
N SER A 374 -17.05 -2.69 17.97
CA SER A 374 -17.99 -3.25 18.97
C SER A 374 -18.90 -4.34 18.41
N LYS A 375 -19.09 -4.35 17.08
CA LYS A 375 -19.82 -5.38 16.32
C LYS A 375 -18.89 -6.42 15.68
N GLN A 376 -17.65 -6.50 16.15
CA GLN A 376 -16.67 -7.49 15.72
C GLN A 376 -16.23 -7.34 14.24
N LEU A 377 -16.13 -6.11 13.76
CA LEU A 377 -15.50 -5.77 12.47
C LEU A 377 -14.28 -4.87 12.69
N ILE A 378 -13.13 -5.31 12.23
CA ILE A 378 -11.88 -4.51 12.20
C ILE A 378 -11.85 -3.71 10.91
N ILE A 379 -11.91 -2.39 11.00
CA ILE A 379 -11.90 -1.47 9.86
C ILE A 379 -11.17 -0.18 10.26
N ASP A 380 -10.42 0.41 9.36
CA ASP A 380 -9.60 1.58 9.64
C ASP A 380 -10.06 2.81 8.86
N ARG A 381 -9.37 3.90 9.07
CA ARG A 381 -9.60 5.21 8.44
C ARG A 381 -8.38 5.64 7.64
N ALA A 382 -8.61 6.52 6.70
CA ALA A 382 -7.59 7.15 5.88
C ALA A 382 -7.97 8.61 5.58
N GLY A 383 -7.13 9.28 4.82
CA GLY A 383 -7.40 10.63 4.34
C GLY A 383 -7.05 11.74 5.31
N ARG A 384 -7.17 12.96 4.80
CA ARG A 384 -6.98 14.18 5.61
C ARG A 384 -7.92 14.15 6.79
N ASP A 385 -7.41 14.51 7.97
CA ASP A 385 -8.15 14.45 9.23
C ASP A 385 -8.75 13.08 9.53
N SER A 386 -8.21 12.01 8.94
CA SER A 386 -8.71 10.63 9.11
C SER A 386 -10.22 10.50 8.90
N CYS A 387 -10.78 11.23 7.94
CA CYS A 387 -12.25 11.34 7.74
C CYS A 387 -12.83 10.29 6.76
N VAL A 388 -12.00 9.40 6.20
CA VAL A 388 -12.42 8.39 5.23
C VAL A 388 -12.45 7.01 5.88
N VAL A 389 -13.61 6.37 5.97
CA VAL A 389 -13.73 4.98 6.42
C VAL A 389 -13.27 4.08 5.29
N LYS A 390 -12.25 3.25 5.55
CA LYS A 390 -11.52 2.47 4.53
C LYS A 390 -11.89 0.99 4.55
N ILE A 391 -12.59 0.53 3.52
CA ILE A 391 -12.93 -0.88 3.31
C ILE A 391 -11.80 -1.54 2.51
N MET A 392 -11.04 -2.44 3.16
CA MET A 392 -9.87 -3.09 2.55
C MET A 392 -9.70 -4.53 3.07
N PRO A 393 -10.64 -5.45 2.77
CA PRO A 393 -10.55 -6.83 3.24
C PRO A 393 -9.43 -7.61 2.56
N PRO A 394 -8.98 -8.76 3.10
CA PRO A 394 -8.21 -9.74 2.33
C PRO A 394 -8.89 -10.08 1.00
N LEU A 395 -8.10 -10.21 -0.08
CA LEU A 395 -8.66 -10.43 -1.43
C LEU A 395 -9.38 -11.76 -1.56
N ILE A 396 -9.00 -12.71 -0.70
CA ILE A 396 -9.57 -14.06 -0.67
C ILE A 396 -10.86 -14.18 0.16
N ILE A 397 -11.31 -13.10 0.81
CA ILE A 397 -12.54 -13.11 1.60
C ILE A 397 -13.68 -13.72 0.77
N ASP A 398 -14.44 -14.65 1.36
CA ASP A 398 -15.62 -15.15 0.67
C ASP A 398 -16.74 -14.10 0.61
N GLU A 399 -17.65 -14.26 -0.37
CA GLU A 399 -18.67 -13.24 -0.62
C GLU A 399 -19.67 -13.09 0.51
N GLU A 400 -19.97 -14.17 1.23
CA GLU A 400 -20.90 -14.13 2.36
C GLU A 400 -20.30 -13.39 3.55
N LEU A 401 -19.03 -13.67 3.85
CA LEU A 401 -18.31 -12.95 4.91
C LEU A 401 -18.10 -11.46 4.54
N LEU A 402 -17.85 -11.18 3.26
CA LEU A 402 -17.77 -9.80 2.75
C LEU A 402 -19.10 -9.07 2.98
N LYS A 403 -20.24 -9.67 2.61
CA LYS A 403 -21.58 -9.09 2.82
C LYS A 403 -21.90 -8.89 4.29
N GLN A 404 -21.53 -9.85 5.17
CA GLN A 404 -21.67 -9.71 6.63
C GLN A 404 -20.90 -8.48 7.15
N GLY A 405 -19.64 -8.33 6.76
CA GLY A 405 -18.85 -7.16 7.13
C GLY A 405 -19.43 -5.85 6.63
N LEU A 406 -19.90 -5.82 5.37
CA LEU A 406 -20.57 -4.65 4.78
C LEU A 406 -21.86 -4.29 5.53
N ALA A 407 -22.66 -5.27 5.94
CA ALA A 407 -23.86 -5.03 6.75
C ALA A 407 -23.53 -4.37 8.10
N ILE A 408 -22.45 -4.80 8.75
CA ILE A 408 -21.95 -4.16 10.00
C ILE A 408 -21.55 -2.71 9.73
N VAL A 409 -20.89 -2.42 8.60
CA VAL A 409 -20.55 -1.03 8.23
C VAL A 409 -21.82 -0.19 8.12
N LYS A 410 -22.85 -0.67 7.41
CA LYS A 410 -24.14 0.04 7.28
C LYS A 410 -24.79 0.32 8.63
N GLU A 411 -24.89 -0.68 9.50
CA GLU A 411 -25.44 -0.49 10.84
C GLU A 411 -24.67 0.57 11.63
N ALA A 412 -23.34 0.53 11.58
CA ALA A 412 -22.49 1.49 12.26
C ALA A 412 -22.72 2.93 11.75
N PHE A 413 -22.91 3.12 10.44
CA PHE A 413 -23.27 4.43 9.86
C PHE A 413 -24.65 4.91 10.33
N ILE A 414 -25.68 4.03 10.31
CA ILE A 414 -27.02 4.38 10.78
C ILE A 414 -26.98 4.83 12.25
N GLU A 415 -26.31 4.07 13.10
CA GLU A 415 -26.19 4.40 14.53
C GLU A 415 -25.41 5.69 14.78
N ALA A 416 -24.35 5.95 13.99
CA ALA A 416 -23.56 7.18 14.10
C ALA A 416 -24.36 8.41 13.64
N LEU A 417 -25.20 8.28 12.62
CA LEU A 417 -26.08 9.35 12.14
C LEU A 417 -27.19 9.67 13.13
N ASN A 418 -27.75 8.65 13.81
CA ASN A 418 -28.83 8.84 14.79
C ASN A 418 -28.37 9.48 16.11
N ASN A 419 -27.07 9.47 16.40
CA ASN A 419 -26.50 10.06 17.63
C ASN A 419 -25.94 11.49 17.42
N LYS A 420 -26.24 12.10 16.29
CA LYS A 420 -25.99 13.51 16.00
C LYS A 420 -27.24 14.34 16.32
#